data_b42c337a40009c4f845d9aa790186efa
#
_entry.id   b42c337a40009c4f845d9aa790186efa
#
_cell.length_a   1.000
_cell.length_b   1.000
_cell.length_c   1.000
_cell.angle_alpha   90.00
_cell.angle_beta   90.00
_cell.angle_gamma   90.00
#
_symmetry.space_group_name_H-M   'P 1'
#
loop_
_entity.id
_entity.type
_entity.pdbx_description
1 polymer ?
#
loop_
_entity_poly.entity_id
_entity_poly.type
_entity_poly.pdbx_seq_one_letter_code
_entity_poly.pdbx_strand_id
1 'polypeptide(L)'
;MIPYKIFPPFELGPLHINMYGIMFALGILVASLLAIREAKKRGIKKEVIEDLVLYLLIGIIVGARLFDVFFYWPADMPLTFWDIFAVWNGGMAFFGGFIGALIAGFIYTRKHKLNFWKFADIFTLPLIVGHILGRLGDYFTGGHPGKVTNLPWAIYLDGALRHPVVVYEIIGLIIIGIIIYNLRKLHKFDGFLFLVYVQLYSVQRIILDFFRIESTDPRYLGLTPTQYVGIVLFIIAGYFIVIKYKKREVKK
;
A
#
# COMPACT_ATOMS: atom_id res chain seq x y z
N MET A 1 25.64 -10.53 8.70
CA MET A 1 24.92 -10.70 7.42
C MET A 1 23.72 -11.59 7.64
N ILE A 2 22.53 -11.15 7.22
CA ILE A 2 21.31 -11.98 7.28
C ILE A 2 21.32 -12.93 6.08
N PRO A 3 21.13 -14.26 6.28
CA PRO A 3 20.97 -15.19 5.17
C PRO A 3 19.78 -14.76 4.31
N TYR A 4 19.99 -14.63 3.00
CA TYR A 4 18.98 -14.16 2.07
C TYR A 4 18.93 -15.04 0.82
N LYS A 5 17.73 -15.45 0.45
CA LYS A 5 17.51 -16.30 -0.73
C LYS A 5 16.27 -15.80 -1.48
N ILE A 6 16.45 -15.55 -2.77
CA ILE A 6 15.35 -15.26 -3.70
C ILE A 6 14.71 -16.58 -4.12
N PHE A 7 13.37 -16.61 -4.12
CA PHE A 7 12.59 -17.72 -4.66
C PHE A 7 12.31 -17.47 -6.14
N PRO A 8 12.71 -18.39 -7.02
CA PRO A 8 12.37 -18.28 -8.44
C PRO A 8 10.85 -18.43 -8.64
N PRO A 9 10.31 -17.90 -9.75
CA PRO A 9 8.92 -18.15 -10.11
C PRO A 9 8.62 -19.64 -10.26
N PHE A 10 7.41 -20.04 -9.88
CA PHE A 10 6.89 -21.38 -10.15
C PHE A 10 6.29 -21.41 -11.55
N GLU A 11 6.70 -22.36 -12.37
CA GLU A 11 6.13 -22.56 -13.69
C GLU A 11 5.02 -23.61 -13.65
N LEU A 12 3.82 -23.22 -13.99
CA LEU A 12 2.65 -24.08 -14.13
C LEU A 12 2.11 -23.97 -15.56
N GLY A 13 2.73 -24.73 -16.48
CA GLY A 13 2.45 -24.59 -17.90
C GLY A 13 2.77 -23.17 -18.41
N PRO A 14 1.82 -22.45 -18.99
CA PRO A 14 2.05 -21.06 -19.47
C PRO A 14 2.01 -20.01 -18.36
N LEU A 15 1.72 -20.41 -17.11
CA LEU A 15 1.59 -19.47 -15.98
C LEU A 15 2.90 -19.40 -15.18
N HIS A 16 3.45 -18.19 -15.09
CA HIS A 16 4.59 -17.86 -14.22
C HIS A 16 4.06 -17.25 -12.92
N ILE A 17 4.02 -18.04 -11.86
CA ILE A 17 3.55 -17.63 -10.54
C ILE A 17 4.75 -17.25 -9.68
N ASN A 18 4.86 -15.99 -9.29
CA ASN A 18 5.92 -15.51 -8.41
C ASN A 18 5.43 -15.38 -6.95
N MET A 19 6.37 -15.41 -6.00
CA MET A 19 6.07 -15.30 -4.58
C MET A 19 5.41 -13.96 -4.21
N TYR A 20 5.68 -12.89 -4.96
CA TYR A 20 5.01 -11.61 -4.77
C TYR A 20 3.50 -11.73 -5.01
N GLY A 21 3.10 -12.33 -6.14
CA GLY A 21 1.69 -12.54 -6.47
C GLY A 21 0.95 -13.39 -5.43
N ILE A 22 1.59 -14.47 -4.94
CA ILE A 22 1.03 -15.33 -3.89
C ILE A 22 0.83 -14.53 -2.59
N MET A 23 1.85 -13.81 -2.14
CA MET A 23 1.79 -13.04 -0.90
C MET A 23 0.83 -11.86 -1.01
N PHE A 24 0.73 -11.23 -2.17
CA PHE A 24 -0.23 -10.17 -2.45
C PHE A 24 -1.68 -10.69 -2.37
N ALA A 25 -1.98 -11.82 -3.02
CA ALA A 25 -3.29 -12.45 -2.96
C ALA A 25 -3.66 -12.88 -1.52
N LEU A 26 -2.70 -13.48 -0.80
CA LEU A 26 -2.86 -13.81 0.61
C LEU A 26 -3.10 -12.57 1.47
N GLY A 27 -2.39 -11.47 1.17
CA GLY A 27 -2.56 -10.18 1.84
C GLY A 27 -3.98 -9.64 1.69
N ILE A 28 -4.52 -9.68 0.47
CA ILE A 28 -5.91 -9.29 0.19
C ILE A 28 -6.90 -10.17 0.96
N LEU A 29 -6.72 -11.49 0.91
CA LEU A 29 -7.60 -12.44 1.60
C LEU A 29 -7.62 -12.18 3.12
N VAL A 30 -6.44 -12.10 3.74
CA VAL A 30 -6.31 -11.87 5.18
C VAL A 30 -6.87 -10.50 5.56
N ALA A 31 -6.56 -9.46 4.80
CA ALA A 31 -7.11 -8.11 5.03
C ALA A 31 -8.64 -8.10 4.94
N SER A 32 -9.22 -8.80 3.97
CA SER A 32 -10.67 -8.90 3.80
C SER A 32 -11.34 -9.61 4.99
N LEU A 33 -10.79 -10.74 5.43
CA LEU A 33 -11.29 -11.48 6.60
C LEU A 33 -11.21 -10.65 7.89
N LEU A 34 -10.12 -9.90 8.08
CA LEU A 34 -9.95 -8.99 9.21
C LEU A 34 -10.92 -7.82 9.14
N ALA A 35 -11.15 -7.24 7.95
CA ALA A 35 -12.12 -6.17 7.74
C ALA A 35 -13.55 -6.64 8.04
N ILE A 36 -13.94 -7.83 7.60
CA ILE A 36 -15.23 -8.45 7.92
C ILE A 36 -15.38 -8.62 9.45
N ARG A 37 -14.34 -9.14 10.11
CA ARG A 37 -14.33 -9.31 11.57
C ARG A 37 -14.49 -7.98 12.31
N GLU A 38 -13.79 -6.93 11.85
CA GLU A 38 -13.88 -5.60 12.46
C GLU A 38 -15.23 -4.92 12.19
N ALA A 39 -15.78 -5.09 11.00
CA ALA A 39 -17.11 -4.59 10.62
C ALA A 39 -18.23 -5.24 11.44
N LYS A 40 -18.16 -6.56 11.67
CA LYS A 40 -19.13 -7.27 12.52
C LYS A 40 -19.19 -6.70 13.94
N LYS A 41 -18.04 -6.33 14.54
CA LYS A 41 -18.01 -5.69 15.86
C LYS A 41 -18.73 -4.34 15.89
N ARG A 42 -18.90 -3.70 14.73
CA ARG A 42 -19.58 -2.41 14.56
C ARG A 42 -21.00 -2.54 14.02
N GLY A 43 -21.55 -3.78 14.02
CA GLY A 43 -22.91 -4.08 13.54
C GLY A 43 -23.09 -3.96 12.02
N ILE A 44 -22.00 -4.00 11.25
CA ILE A 44 -22.04 -3.94 9.78
C ILE A 44 -22.07 -5.38 9.25
N LYS A 45 -22.98 -5.62 8.29
CA LYS A 45 -23.14 -6.93 7.64
C LYS A 45 -21.88 -7.25 6.80
N LYS A 46 -21.53 -8.54 6.75
CA LYS A 46 -20.34 -9.01 6.01
C LYS A 46 -20.45 -8.72 4.51
N GLU A 47 -21.65 -8.83 3.94
CA GLU A 47 -21.92 -8.63 2.53
C GLU A 47 -21.49 -7.21 2.07
N VAL A 48 -21.67 -6.20 2.93
CA VAL A 48 -21.22 -4.83 2.64
C VAL A 48 -19.71 -4.74 2.51
N ILE A 49 -18.97 -5.52 3.28
CA ILE A 49 -17.49 -5.54 3.20
C ILE A 49 -17.05 -6.34 1.98
N GLU A 50 -17.68 -7.48 1.71
CA GLU A 50 -17.38 -8.32 0.53
C GLU A 50 -17.57 -7.53 -0.76
N ASP A 51 -18.71 -6.83 -0.90
CA ASP A 51 -18.97 -5.94 -2.03
C ASP A 51 -17.95 -4.80 -2.11
N LEU A 52 -17.65 -4.14 -0.99
CA LEU A 52 -16.66 -3.07 -0.96
C LEU A 52 -15.26 -3.58 -1.37
N VAL A 53 -14.84 -4.74 -0.90
CA VAL A 53 -13.57 -5.37 -1.29
C VAL A 53 -13.53 -5.60 -2.79
N LEU A 54 -14.61 -6.08 -3.41
CA LEU A 54 -14.69 -6.26 -4.85
C LEU A 54 -14.53 -4.91 -5.60
N TYR A 55 -15.21 -3.86 -5.15
CA TYR A 55 -15.04 -2.52 -5.72
C TYR A 55 -13.59 -2.03 -5.58
N LEU A 56 -12.97 -2.23 -4.40
CA LEU A 56 -11.58 -1.84 -4.17
C LEU A 56 -10.62 -2.60 -5.09
N LEU A 57 -10.81 -3.92 -5.29
CA LEU A 57 -9.99 -4.73 -6.18
C LEU A 57 -10.08 -4.25 -7.63
N ILE A 58 -11.29 -4.01 -8.13
CA ILE A 58 -11.49 -3.45 -9.47
C ILE A 58 -10.79 -2.08 -9.58
N GLY A 59 -10.98 -1.22 -8.59
CA GLY A 59 -10.33 0.09 -8.54
C GLY A 59 -8.80 0.00 -8.53
N ILE A 60 -8.22 -0.93 -7.76
CA ILE A 60 -6.77 -1.18 -7.71
C ILE A 60 -6.27 -1.60 -9.10
N ILE A 61 -6.87 -2.59 -9.72
CA ILE A 61 -6.43 -3.13 -11.01
C ILE A 61 -6.53 -2.06 -12.10
N VAL A 62 -7.69 -1.43 -12.21
CA VAL A 62 -7.92 -0.38 -13.23
C VAL A 62 -7.01 0.82 -13.00
N GLY A 63 -6.94 1.30 -11.77
CA GLY A 63 -6.10 2.46 -11.44
C GLY A 63 -4.61 2.19 -11.64
N ALA A 64 -4.12 1.01 -11.21
CA ALA A 64 -2.72 0.62 -11.37
C ALA A 64 -2.34 0.55 -12.86
N ARG A 65 -3.20 -0.03 -13.69
CA ARG A 65 -2.95 -0.15 -15.13
C ARG A 65 -3.04 1.19 -15.85
N LEU A 66 -4.06 1.97 -15.59
CA LEU A 66 -4.19 3.31 -16.20
C LEU A 66 -3.00 4.20 -15.86
N PHE A 67 -2.58 4.21 -14.60
CA PHE A 67 -1.44 5.02 -14.19
C PHE A 67 -0.14 4.56 -14.87
N ASP A 68 0.06 3.25 -14.99
CA ASP A 68 1.21 2.70 -15.70
C ASP A 68 1.22 3.12 -17.17
N VAL A 69 0.11 2.93 -17.87
CA VAL A 69 -0.04 3.31 -19.28
C VAL A 69 0.17 4.81 -19.51
N PHE A 70 -0.32 5.67 -18.62
CA PHE A 70 -0.20 7.13 -18.81
C PHE A 70 1.17 7.70 -18.40
N PHE A 71 1.88 7.09 -17.45
CA PHE A 71 3.09 7.69 -16.87
C PHE A 71 4.36 6.87 -17.08
N TYR A 72 4.25 5.57 -17.38
CA TYR A 72 5.40 4.67 -17.50
C TYR A 72 5.46 3.93 -18.84
N TRP A 73 4.50 4.17 -19.76
CA TRP A 73 4.55 3.54 -21.08
C TRP A 73 5.80 4.00 -21.84
N PRO A 74 6.56 3.06 -22.45
CA PRO A 74 7.75 3.41 -23.23
C PRO A 74 7.39 4.31 -24.41
N ALA A 75 8.08 5.43 -24.56
CA ALA A 75 7.81 6.43 -25.59
C ALA A 75 8.07 5.91 -27.04
N ASP A 76 8.88 4.86 -27.17
CA ASP A 76 9.25 4.20 -28.41
C ASP A 76 8.30 3.05 -28.81
N MET A 77 7.36 2.67 -27.94
CA MET A 77 6.36 1.64 -28.21
C MET A 77 5.02 2.25 -28.63
N PRO A 78 4.44 1.83 -29.76
CA PRO A 78 3.09 2.26 -30.16
C PRO A 78 2.07 1.72 -29.15
N LEU A 79 1.29 2.62 -28.55
CA LEU A 79 0.20 2.25 -27.65
C LEU A 79 -1.04 1.88 -28.46
N THR A 80 -1.49 0.64 -28.37
CA THR A 80 -2.76 0.21 -28.95
C THR A 80 -3.88 0.25 -27.90
N PHE A 81 -5.13 0.33 -28.35
CA PHE A 81 -6.29 0.32 -27.46
C PHE A 81 -6.32 -0.91 -26.54
N TRP A 82 -5.88 -2.07 -27.04
CA TRP A 82 -5.84 -3.32 -26.27
C TRP A 82 -4.77 -3.34 -25.19
N ASP A 83 -3.68 -2.61 -25.38
CA ASP A 83 -2.61 -2.51 -24.39
C ASP A 83 -3.10 -1.87 -23.08
N ILE A 84 -4.10 -1.00 -23.15
CA ILE A 84 -4.71 -0.39 -21.95
C ILE A 84 -5.30 -1.46 -21.01
N PHE A 85 -5.84 -2.54 -21.58
CA PHE A 85 -6.50 -3.62 -20.82
C PHE A 85 -5.59 -4.82 -20.54
N ALA A 86 -4.43 -4.89 -21.17
CA ALA A 86 -3.53 -6.03 -21.11
C ALA A 86 -2.76 -6.11 -19.79
N VAL A 87 -3.48 -6.27 -18.65
CA VAL A 87 -2.88 -6.38 -17.31
C VAL A 87 -1.96 -7.61 -17.16
N TRP A 88 -2.16 -8.63 -18.01
CA TRP A 88 -1.33 -9.84 -18.02
C TRP A 88 0.07 -9.62 -18.61
N ASN A 89 0.30 -8.53 -19.32
CA ASN A 89 1.64 -8.15 -19.82
C ASN A 89 2.50 -7.47 -18.75
N GLY A 90 1.98 -7.32 -17.51
CA GLY A 90 2.63 -6.54 -16.46
C GLY A 90 2.34 -5.05 -16.56
N GLY A 91 3.17 -4.23 -15.92
CA GLY A 91 2.97 -2.77 -15.87
C GLY A 91 1.78 -2.39 -14.99
N MET A 92 2.01 -2.40 -13.69
CA MET A 92 1.01 -2.01 -12.68
C MET A 92 1.64 -1.07 -11.67
N ALA A 93 1.28 0.21 -11.73
CA ALA A 93 1.83 1.22 -10.85
C ALA A 93 1.10 1.25 -9.49
N PHE A 94 1.87 1.16 -8.40
CA PHE A 94 1.35 1.19 -7.03
C PHE A 94 0.45 2.40 -6.75
N PHE A 95 0.89 3.61 -7.15
CA PHE A 95 0.12 4.83 -6.91
C PHE A 95 -1.21 4.86 -7.64
N GLY A 96 -1.23 4.33 -8.87
CA GLY A 96 -2.48 4.17 -9.61
C GLY A 96 -3.45 3.26 -8.88
N GLY A 97 -2.97 2.12 -8.37
CA GLY A 97 -3.76 1.20 -7.57
C GLY A 97 -4.30 1.84 -6.30
N PHE A 98 -3.47 2.60 -5.58
CA PHE A 98 -3.89 3.30 -4.37
C PHE A 98 -4.97 4.36 -4.66
N ILE A 99 -4.77 5.20 -5.66
CA ILE A 99 -5.75 6.21 -6.08
C ILE A 99 -7.05 5.55 -6.55
N GLY A 100 -6.93 4.49 -7.35
CA GLY A 100 -8.07 3.71 -7.84
C GLY A 100 -8.88 3.09 -6.70
N ALA A 101 -8.22 2.55 -5.66
CA ALA A 101 -8.88 2.05 -4.47
C ALA A 101 -9.63 3.16 -3.70
N LEU A 102 -9.01 4.33 -3.52
CA LEU A 102 -9.66 5.45 -2.84
C LEU A 102 -10.90 5.93 -3.60
N ILE A 103 -10.80 6.06 -4.93
CA ILE A 103 -11.93 6.46 -5.79
C ILE A 103 -13.04 5.41 -5.72
N ALA A 104 -12.73 4.13 -5.87
CA ALA A 104 -13.70 3.05 -5.82
C ALA A 104 -14.41 2.97 -4.45
N GLY A 105 -13.64 3.08 -3.36
CA GLY A 105 -14.19 3.14 -2.01
C GLY A 105 -15.10 4.35 -1.78
N PHE A 106 -14.72 5.51 -2.30
CA PHE A 106 -15.54 6.71 -2.25
C PHE A 106 -16.83 6.56 -3.06
N ILE A 107 -16.76 6.04 -4.29
CA ILE A 107 -17.93 5.78 -5.15
C ILE A 107 -18.88 4.80 -4.47
N TYR A 108 -18.35 3.67 -3.96
CA TYR A 108 -19.15 2.66 -3.27
C TYR A 108 -19.89 3.24 -2.08
N THR A 109 -19.16 3.93 -1.20
CA THR A 109 -19.76 4.50 0.02
C THR A 109 -20.78 5.59 -0.28
N ARG A 110 -20.57 6.40 -1.31
CA ARG A 110 -21.56 7.37 -1.79
C ARG A 110 -22.81 6.72 -2.35
N LYS A 111 -22.64 5.71 -3.22
CA LYS A 111 -23.76 4.96 -3.83
C LYS A 111 -24.66 4.32 -2.78
N HIS A 112 -24.05 3.75 -1.73
CA HIS A 112 -24.77 3.06 -0.66
C HIS A 112 -25.10 3.96 0.55
N LYS A 113 -24.92 5.29 0.45
CA LYS A 113 -25.16 6.27 1.51
C LYS A 113 -24.43 5.95 2.83
N LEU A 114 -23.21 5.40 2.71
CA LEU A 114 -22.35 5.01 3.82
C LEU A 114 -21.32 6.11 4.13
N ASN A 115 -20.82 6.12 5.36
CA ASN A 115 -19.77 7.06 5.75
C ASN A 115 -18.40 6.54 5.35
N PHE A 116 -17.78 7.11 4.29
CA PHE A 116 -16.44 6.75 3.80
C PHE A 116 -15.40 6.69 4.93
N TRP A 117 -15.37 7.68 5.82
CA TRP A 117 -14.38 7.75 6.89
C TRP A 117 -14.50 6.62 7.92
N LYS A 118 -15.74 6.19 8.20
CA LYS A 118 -15.99 5.05 9.08
C LYS A 118 -15.45 3.76 8.48
N PHE A 119 -15.63 3.56 7.17
CA PHE A 119 -15.07 2.40 6.46
C PHE A 119 -13.54 2.47 6.34
N ALA A 120 -12.99 3.67 6.09
CA ALA A 120 -11.54 3.85 6.08
C ALA A 120 -10.90 3.41 7.42
N ASP A 121 -11.51 3.75 8.56
CA ASP A 121 -11.04 3.27 9.88
C ASP A 121 -11.18 1.75 10.06
N ILE A 122 -12.24 1.14 9.54
CA ILE A 122 -12.44 -0.32 9.59
C ILE A 122 -11.32 -1.04 8.83
N PHE A 123 -10.94 -0.50 7.66
CA PHE A 123 -9.90 -1.10 6.82
C PHE A 123 -8.47 -0.78 7.28
N THR A 124 -8.24 0.15 8.19
CA THR A 124 -6.87 0.61 8.54
C THR A 124 -5.97 -0.51 9.05
N LEU A 125 -6.37 -1.26 10.09
CA LEU A 125 -5.57 -2.39 10.58
C LEU A 125 -5.50 -3.56 9.59
N PRO A 126 -6.61 -3.98 8.96
CA PRO A 126 -6.57 -4.94 7.86
C PRO A 126 -5.59 -4.58 6.74
N LEU A 127 -5.59 -3.31 6.31
CA LEU A 127 -4.69 -2.80 5.29
C LEU A 127 -3.21 -2.92 5.71
N ILE A 128 -2.88 -2.60 6.96
CA ILE A 128 -1.50 -2.74 7.48
C ILE A 128 -1.06 -4.21 7.41
N VAL A 129 -1.91 -5.15 7.81
CA VAL A 129 -1.59 -6.59 7.75
C VAL A 129 -1.41 -7.05 6.30
N GLY A 130 -2.31 -6.68 5.41
CA GLY A 130 -2.19 -6.98 3.98
C GLY A 130 -0.93 -6.37 3.36
N HIS A 131 -0.57 -5.15 3.76
CA HIS A 131 0.64 -4.48 3.30
C HIS A 131 1.91 -5.21 3.77
N ILE A 132 1.97 -5.68 5.03
CA ILE A 132 3.08 -6.50 5.53
C ILE A 132 3.24 -7.78 4.69
N LEU A 133 2.15 -8.46 4.36
CA LEU A 133 2.19 -9.65 3.50
C LEU A 133 2.68 -9.34 2.09
N GLY A 134 2.25 -8.22 1.50
CA GLY A 134 2.78 -7.75 0.23
C GLY A 134 4.29 -7.48 0.29
N ARG A 135 4.78 -6.85 1.37
CA ARG A 135 6.22 -6.63 1.57
C ARG A 135 7.01 -7.92 1.81
N LEU A 136 6.42 -8.93 2.43
CA LEU A 136 7.03 -10.26 2.47
C LEU A 136 7.18 -10.86 1.06
N GLY A 137 6.23 -10.60 0.16
CA GLY A 137 6.35 -10.95 -1.26
C GLY A 137 7.54 -10.28 -1.93
N ASP A 138 7.72 -8.97 -1.73
CA ASP A 138 8.91 -8.22 -2.20
C ASP A 138 10.20 -8.80 -1.65
N TYR A 139 10.23 -9.16 -0.36
CA TYR A 139 11.39 -9.79 0.26
C TYR A 139 11.77 -11.11 -0.42
N PHE A 140 10.80 -11.96 -0.71
CA PHE A 140 11.03 -13.26 -1.35
C PHE A 140 11.43 -13.17 -2.82
N THR A 141 11.13 -12.08 -3.50
CA THR A 141 11.45 -11.87 -4.93
C THR A 141 12.68 -10.98 -5.17
N GLY A 142 13.30 -10.45 -4.11
CA GLY A 142 14.44 -9.53 -4.26
C GLY A 142 14.03 -8.12 -4.71
N GLY A 143 12.75 -7.78 -4.59
CA GLY A 143 12.23 -6.47 -4.96
C GLY A 143 12.85 -5.34 -4.13
N HIS A 144 12.99 -4.18 -4.76
CA HIS A 144 13.42 -2.94 -4.09
C HIS A 144 14.75 -3.01 -3.34
N PRO A 145 15.88 -3.31 -4.04
CA PRO A 145 17.20 -3.38 -3.41
C PRO A 145 17.60 -2.06 -2.76
N GLY A 146 18.27 -2.16 -1.62
CA GLY A 146 18.83 -1.00 -0.93
C GLY A 146 20.22 -0.60 -1.44
N LYS A 147 20.68 0.58 -1.02
CA LYS A 147 22.06 1.04 -1.21
C LYS A 147 23.06 0.08 -0.59
N VAL A 148 24.29 0.07 -1.12
CA VAL A 148 25.41 -0.71 -0.56
C VAL A 148 25.69 -0.27 0.87
N THR A 149 25.97 -1.23 1.75
CA THR A 149 26.25 -0.97 3.17
C THR A 149 27.15 -2.05 3.78
N ASN A 150 27.88 -1.69 4.81
CA ASN A 150 28.71 -2.60 5.60
C ASN A 150 28.09 -2.96 6.96
N LEU A 151 26.78 -2.70 7.14
CA LEU A 151 26.10 -2.98 8.39
C LEU A 151 26.04 -4.51 8.67
N PRO A 152 26.10 -4.94 9.94
CA PRO A 152 26.15 -6.36 10.30
C PRO A 152 24.88 -7.14 9.91
N TRP A 153 23.77 -6.45 9.65
CA TRP A 153 22.50 -7.03 9.19
C TRP A 153 22.22 -6.82 7.70
N ALA A 154 23.24 -6.43 6.91
CA ALA A 154 23.11 -6.34 5.47
C ALA A 154 22.72 -7.70 4.86
N ILE A 155 22.00 -7.67 3.74
CA ILE A 155 21.70 -8.82 2.89
C ILE A 155 22.62 -8.79 1.67
N TYR A 156 23.01 -9.97 1.17
CA TYR A 156 23.76 -10.08 -0.08
C TYR A 156 22.77 -10.20 -1.24
N LEU A 157 22.76 -9.20 -2.13
CA LEU A 157 21.85 -9.10 -3.26
C LEU A 157 22.55 -8.40 -4.43
N ASP A 158 22.43 -8.94 -5.64
CA ASP A 158 23.02 -8.38 -6.87
C ASP A 158 24.52 -8.06 -6.74
N GLY A 159 25.27 -9.03 -6.20
CA GLY A 159 26.73 -8.93 -6.11
C GLY A 159 27.27 -8.02 -5.01
N ALA A 160 26.42 -7.45 -4.14
CA ALA A 160 26.84 -6.53 -3.09
C ALA A 160 26.06 -6.72 -1.77
N LEU A 161 26.66 -6.27 -0.67
CA LEU A 161 25.96 -6.13 0.61
C LEU A 161 25.11 -4.88 0.59
N ARG A 162 23.81 -5.03 0.85
CA ARG A 162 22.83 -3.95 0.72
C ARG A 162 21.95 -3.81 1.96
N HIS A 163 21.43 -2.61 2.17
CA HIS A 163 20.37 -2.38 3.16
C HIS A 163 19.15 -3.25 2.86
N PRO A 164 18.62 -4.03 3.82
CA PRO A 164 17.40 -4.79 3.67
C PRO A 164 16.18 -3.86 3.83
N VAL A 165 15.96 -2.94 2.88
CA VAL A 165 14.93 -1.88 2.97
C VAL A 165 13.55 -2.46 3.18
N VAL A 166 13.23 -3.59 2.52
CA VAL A 166 11.95 -4.28 2.68
C VAL A 166 11.73 -4.74 4.13
N VAL A 167 12.79 -5.22 4.80
CA VAL A 167 12.71 -5.60 6.23
C VAL A 167 12.45 -4.38 7.11
N TYR A 168 13.10 -3.25 6.81
CA TYR A 168 12.84 -1.99 7.53
C TYR A 168 11.38 -1.54 7.35
N GLU A 169 10.82 -1.68 6.13
CA GLU A 169 9.42 -1.37 5.87
C GLU A 169 8.47 -2.26 6.67
N ILE A 170 8.74 -3.57 6.74
CA ILE A 170 7.94 -4.52 7.54
C ILE A 170 7.97 -4.14 9.02
N ILE A 171 9.15 -3.90 9.57
CA ILE A 171 9.30 -3.50 10.98
C ILE A 171 8.53 -2.19 11.26
N GLY A 172 8.67 -1.20 10.39
CA GLY A 172 7.94 0.06 10.53
C GLY A 172 6.42 -0.12 10.44
N LEU A 173 5.93 -0.97 9.52
CA LEU A 173 4.50 -1.30 9.44
C LEU A 173 3.99 -2.02 10.69
N ILE A 174 4.79 -2.90 11.30
CA ILE A 174 4.45 -3.54 12.58
C ILE A 174 4.33 -2.49 13.68
N ILE A 175 5.30 -1.56 13.78
CA ILE A 175 5.28 -0.46 14.75
C ILE A 175 4.04 0.41 14.53
N ILE A 176 3.76 0.82 13.30
CA ILE A 176 2.56 1.58 12.93
C ILE A 176 1.30 0.80 13.34
N GLY A 177 1.25 -0.51 13.05
CA GLY A 177 0.13 -1.37 13.44
C GLY A 177 -0.11 -1.39 14.95
N ILE A 178 0.94 -1.47 15.76
CA ILE A 178 0.87 -1.42 17.21
C ILE A 178 0.35 -0.05 17.68
N ILE A 179 0.84 1.05 17.10
CA ILE A 179 0.36 2.40 17.42
C ILE A 179 -1.12 2.54 17.11
N ILE A 180 -1.55 2.17 15.89
CA ILE A 180 -2.95 2.24 15.46
C ILE A 180 -3.84 1.34 16.32
N TYR A 181 -3.38 0.13 16.66
CA TYR A 181 -4.12 -0.77 17.54
C TYR A 181 -4.39 -0.16 18.93
N ASN A 182 -3.43 0.54 19.50
CA ASN A 182 -3.60 1.24 20.77
C ASN A 182 -4.49 2.48 20.64
N LEU A 183 -4.33 3.27 19.56
CA LEU A 183 -5.11 4.46 19.30
C LEU A 183 -6.60 4.19 19.03
N ARG A 184 -6.98 2.97 18.63
CA ARG A 184 -8.39 2.61 18.41
C ARG A 184 -9.28 2.82 19.64
N LYS A 185 -8.71 2.74 20.85
CA LYS A 185 -9.43 2.99 22.10
C LYS A 185 -9.83 4.47 22.27
N LEU A 186 -9.13 5.36 21.60
CA LEU A 186 -9.35 6.81 21.72
C LEU A 186 -10.49 7.32 20.81
N HIS A 187 -10.77 6.65 19.69
CA HIS A 187 -11.77 6.97 18.67
C HIS A 187 -12.23 8.43 18.67
N LYS A 188 -11.39 9.34 18.17
CA LYS A 188 -11.66 10.79 18.24
C LYS A 188 -12.79 11.22 17.29
N PHE A 189 -12.81 10.69 16.05
CA PHE A 189 -13.80 10.93 14.99
C PHE A 189 -13.65 9.88 13.90
N ASP A 190 -14.67 9.73 13.04
CA ASP A 190 -14.60 8.81 11.89
C ASP A 190 -13.48 9.22 10.91
N GLY A 191 -12.59 8.29 10.61
CA GLY A 191 -11.39 8.48 9.79
C GLY A 191 -10.12 8.82 10.59
N PHE A 192 -10.19 8.87 11.92
CA PHE A 192 -9.03 9.20 12.76
C PHE A 192 -7.88 8.21 12.59
N LEU A 193 -8.17 6.91 12.69
CA LEU A 193 -7.16 5.87 12.57
C LEU A 193 -6.53 5.84 11.18
N PHE A 194 -7.36 5.99 10.15
CA PHE A 194 -6.89 6.03 8.77
C PHE A 194 -5.97 7.23 8.50
N LEU A 195 -6.36 8.42 8.94
CA LEU A 195 -5.55 9.63 8.74
C LEU A 195 -4.20 9.56 9.50
N VAL A 196 -4.21 9.02 10.73
CA VAL A 196 -2.96 8.79 11.48
C VAL A 196 -2.08 7.74 10.80
N TYR A 197 -2.68 6.65 10.27
CA TYR A 197 -1.93 5.67 9.48
C TYR A 197 -1.27 6.32 8.26
N VAL A 198 -2.01 7.14 7.50
CA VAL A 198 -1.47 7.84 6.34
C VAL A 198 -0.28 8.73 6.73
N GLN A 199 -0.37 9.47 7.84
CA GLN A 199 0.75 10.29 8.32
C GLN A 199 1.98 9.45 8.70
N LEU A 200 1.79 8.43 9.52
CA LEU A 200 2.90 7.59 10.00
C LEU A 200 3.57 6.84 8.84
N TYR A 201 2.77 6.30 7.91
CA TYR A 201 3.30 5.64 6.72
C TYR A 201 4.02 6.61 5.78
N SER A 202 3.51 7.82 5.61
CA SER A 202 4.20 8.86 4.83
C SER A 202 5.58 9.19 5.40
N VAL A 203 5.69 9.35 6.72
CA VAL A 203 6.99 9.57 7.39
C VAL A 203 7.91 8.38 7.17
N GLN A 204 7.43 7.15 7.39
CA GLN A 204 8.21 5.95 7.14
C GLN A 204 8.73 5.91 5.69
N ARG A 205 7.87 6.19 4.72
CA ARG A 205 8.20 6.15 3.31
C ARG A 205 9.24 7.21 2.92
N ILE A 206 9.09 8.44 3.42
CA ILE A 206 10.06 9.52 3.19
C ILE A 206 11.45 9.11 3.71
N ILE A 207 11.52 8.53 4.90
CA ILE A 207 12.80 8.11 5.51
C ILE A 207 13.41 6.92 4.76
N LEU A 208 12.63 5.88 4.46
CA LEU A 208 13.18 4.65 3.91
C LEU A 208 13.59 4.77 2.45
N ASP A 209 13.00 5.67 1.67
CA ASP A 209 13.41 5.91 0.28
C ASP A 209 14.84 6.46 0.16
N PHE A 210 15.40 7.07 1.20
CA PHE A 210 16.81 7.46 1.19
C PHE A 210 17.79 6.27 1.16
N PHE A 211 17.33 5.11 1.62
CA PHE A 211 18.11 3.87 1.60
C PHE A 211 17.96 3.04 0.32
N ARG A 212 17.05 3.43 -0.60
CA ARG A 212 16.85 2.78 -1.90
C ARG A 212 17.88 3.23 -2.93
N ILE A 213 18.17 2.34 -3.88
CA ILE A 213 19.07 2.67 -4.99
C ILE A 213 18.37 3.55 -6.02
N GLU A 214 19.15 4.44 -6.65
CA GLU A 214 18.62 5.41 -7.62
C GLU A 214 18.28 4.79 -8.98
N SER A 215 18.84 3.62 -9.30
CA SER A 215 18.52 2.90 -10.54
C SER A 215 17.08 2.38 -10.59
N THR A 216 16.47 2.07 -9.44
CA THR A 216 15.07 1.65 -9.37
C THR A 216 14.14 2.76 -8.92
N ASP A 217 14.65 3.74 -8.19
CA ASP A 217 13.88 4.86 -7.62
C ASP A 217 14.57 6.19 -7.99
N PRO A 218 14.38 6.70 -9.22
CA PRO A 218 15.05 7.93 -9.70
C PRO A 218 14.68 9.13 -8.85
N ARG A 219 15.62 10.07 -8.70
CA ARG A 219 15.42 11.27 -7.89
C ARG A 219 15.30 12.52 -8.75
N TYR A 220 14.32 13.33 -8.41
CA TYR A 220 14.09 14.66 -8.99
C TYR A 220 14.27 15.70 -7.88
N LEU A 221 15.17 16.66 -8.08
CA LEU A 221 15.55 17.65 -7.05
C LEU A 221 15.91 16.98 -5.69
N GLY A 222 16.57 15.83 -5.74
CA GLY A 222 17.04 15.10 -4.56
C GLY A 222 16.01 14.18 -3.88
N LEU A 223 14.75 14.18 -4.32
CA LEU A 223 13.68 13.33 -3.78
C LEU A 223 13.13 12.37 -4.83
N THR A 224 12.65 11.22 -4.37
CA THR A 224 11.93 10.27 -5.21
C THR A 224 10.48 10.73 -5.44
N PRO A 225 9.79 10.29 -6.52
CA PRO A 225 8.36 10.53 -6.70
C PRO A 225 7.52 10.10 -5.50
N THR A 226 7.89 8.97 -4.87
CA THR A 226 7.23 8.46 -3.67
C THR A 226 7.39 9.37 -2.46
N GLN A 227 8.53 10.05 -2.30
CA GLN A 227 8.73 11.03 -1.23
C GLN A 227 7.87 12.27 -1.44
N TYR A 228 7.74 12.78 -2.67
CA TYR A 228 6.82 13.89 -2.97
C TYR A 228 5.37 13.54 -2.63
N VAL A 229 4.92 12.36 -3.05
CA VAL A 229 3.56 11.89 -2.71
C VAL A 229 3.41 11.73 -1.18
N GLY A 230 4.43 11.19 -0.50
CA GLY A 230 4.43 11.08 0.96
C GLY A 230 4.26 12.43 1.66
N ILE A 231 4.99 13.46 1.22
CA ILE A 231 4.88 14.83 1.77
C ILE A 231 3.46 15.37 1.57
N VAL A 232 2.91 15.25 0.37
CA VAL A 232 1.55 15.71 0.05
C VAL A 232 0.51 14.99 0.91
N LEU A 233 0.60 13.67 1.01
CA LEU A 233 -0.33 12.88 1.82
C LEU A 233 -0.21 13.19 3.31
N PHE A 234 0.99 13.44 3.83
CA PHE A 234 1.21 13.86 5.21
C PHE A 234 0.50 15.18 5.51
N ILE A 235 0.65 16.18 4.63
CA ILE A 235 0.02 17.49 4.77
C ILE A 235 -1.50 17.37 4.69
N ILE A 236 -2.03 16.65 3.69
CA ILE A 236 -3.47 16.44 3.51
C ILE A 236 -4.08 15.74 4.73
N ALA A 237 -3.46 14.66 5.20
CA ALA A 237 -3.95 13.93 6.37
C ALA A 237 -3.93 14.81 7.63
N GLY A 238 -2.86 15.60 7.85
CA GLY A 238 -2.77 16.57 8.94
C GLY A 238 -3.87 17.61 8.90
N TYR A 239 -4.11 18.18 7.72
CA TYR A 239 -5.21 19.15 7.51
C TYR A 239 -6.57 18.57 7.88
N PHE A 240 -6.88 17.35 7.43
CA PHE A 240 -8.15 16.68 7.77
C PHE A 240 -8.26 16.35 9.26
N ILE A 241 -7.16 15.94 9.92
CA ILE A 241 -7.15 15.72 11.37
C ILE A 241 -7.51 17.00 12.10
N VAL A 242 -6.88 18.14 11.79
CA VAL A 242 -7.12 19.41 12.45
C VAL A 242 -8.57 19.88 12.25
N ILE A 243 -9.09 19.84 11.02
CA ILE A 243 -10.47 20.28 10.73
C ILE A 243 -11.50 19.42 11.45
N LYS A 244 -11.34 18.08 11.38
CA LYS A 244 -12.28 17.17 12.03
C LYS A 244 -12.24 17.27 13.56
N TYR A 245 -11.05 17.51 14.11
CA TYR A 245 -10.90 17.73 15.56
C TYR A 245 -11.62 19.00 16.00
N LYS A 246 -11.40 20.16 15.33
CA LYS A 246 -12.09 21.42 15.61
C LYS A 246 -13.61 21.29 15.50
N LYS A 247 -14.12 20.63 14.45
CA LYS A 247 -15.58 20.41 14.26
C LYS A 247 -16.19 19.57 15.39
N ARG A 248 -15.43 18.71 16.03
CA ARG A 248 -15.91 17.92 17.17
C ARG A 248 -16.00 18.76 18.45
N GLU A 249 -15.04 19.65 18.69
CA GLU A 249 -15.04 20.52 19.87
C GLU A 249 -16.20 21.52 19.83
N VAL A 250 -16.52 22.05 18.66
CA VAL A 250 -17.67 22.97 18.47
C VAL A 250 -19.03 22.28 18.69
N LYS A 251 -19.10 20.95 18.59
CA LYS A 251 -20.35 20.17 18.78
C LYS A 251 -20.52 19.63 20.22
N LYS A 252 -19.56 19.84 21.09
CA LYS A 252 -19.64 19.54 22.52
C LYS A 252 -20.11 20.78 23.31
#